data_e7c605a3957e506f2ca3811e97066fe1
#
_entry.id   e7c605a3957e506f2ca3811e97066fe1
#
_cell.length_a   1.000
_cell.length_b   1.000
_cell.length_c   1.000
_cell.angle_alpha   90.00
_cell.angle_beta   90.00
_cell.angle_gamma   90.00
#
_symmetry.space_group_name_H-M   'P 1'
#
loop_
_entity.id
_entity.type
_entity.pdbx_description
1 polymer ?
#
loop_
_entity_poly.entity_id
_entity_poly.type
_entity_poly.pdbx_seq_one_letter_code
_entity_poly.pdbx_strand_id
1 'polypeptide(L)'
;MPHRNAPLTATGRLRLARCVVEDNWPLRRAAERFQVSPTTAQRWAERYRQFGEAGMSDRSSRPRTSPRRTPTRTERRIIKVRVLRRWGPARIAHLLHLVPSTVHRVLTRFGLARLTHLDRATGRVIRRYERERPGELVHVDIKKLGNIPDGGGHKVLGRQAGRAKRSSVGYSYLHTAVDDHSRLAYSEIHTDEKKETATSFWTRAQAFFTQAQAFFTQAGITVERVLTDNGACYRSHDWRDTLAAAGITHQRTRPYRPPANGKVEHFHRTPLDEWAYARPCRSEAERRQGFPQWLHTCNHHRGTPR
;
A
#
# COMPACT_ATOMS: atom_id res chain seq x y z
N MET A 1 -12.11 19.44 -20.28
CA MET A 1 -12.80 18.51 -21.18
C MET A 1 -14.29 18.57 -20.92
N PRO A 2 -15.16 18.55 -21.94
CA PRO A 2 -16.61 18.53 -21.75
C PRO A 2 -17.00 17.27 -20.99
N HIS A 3 -18.01 17.38 -20.13
CA HIS A 3 -18.54 16.22 -19.39
C HIS A 3 -18.99 15.15 -20.38
N ARG A 4 -18.68 13.87 -20.12
CA ARG A 4 -18.97 12.73 -21.01
C ARG A 4 -20.45 12.66 -21.44
N ASN A 5 -21.35 13.09 -20.57
CA ASN A 5 -22.80 13.11 -20.81
C ASN A 5 -23.34 14.53 -21.16
N ALA A 6 -22.52 15.46 -21.59
CA ALA A 6 -23.02 16.75 -22.01
C ALA A 6 -23.83 16.61 -23.31
N PRO A 7 -25.08 17.09 -23.37
CA PRO A 7 -25.94 17.00 -24.56
C PRO A 7 -25.33 17.63 -25.78
N LEU A 8 -24.48 18.66 -25.59
CA LEU A 8 -23.79 19.36 -26.65
C LEU A 8 -22.28 19.44 -26.39
N THR A 9 -21.49 19.03 -27.38
CA THR A 9 -20.05 19.31 -27.46
C THR A 9 -19.81 20.79 -27.78
N ALA A 10 -18.57 21.29 -27.66
CA ALA A 10 -18.22 22.65 -28.06
C ALA A 10 -18.63 22.96 -29.52
N THR A 11 -18.39 21.99 -30.42
CA THR A 11 -18.81 22.09 -31.85
C THR A 11 -20.33 22.11 -31.98
N GLY A 12 -21.06 21.29 -31.22
CA GLY A 12 -22.52 21.30 -31.22
C GLY A 12 -23.10 22.62 -30.73
N ARG A 13 -22.49 23.22 -29.70
CA ARG A 13 -22.87 24.55 -29.17
C ARG A 13 -22.63 25.64 -30.19
N LEU A 14 -21.51 25.59 -30.90
CA LEU A 14 -21.18 26.54 -31.97
C LEU A 14 -22.21 26.45 -33.11
N ARG A 15 -22.51 25.27 -33.61
CA ARG A 15 -23.51 25.05 -34.66
C ARG A 15 -24.88 25.56 -34.25
N LEU A 16 -25.35 25.24 -33.04
CA LEU A 16 -26.61 25.75 -32.50
C LEU A 16 -26.61 27.28 -32.40
N ALA A 17 -25.53 27.89 -31.91
CA ALA A 17 -25.44 29.32 -31.75
C ALA A 17 -25.44 30.05 -33.11
N ARG A 18 -24.75 29.52 -34.11
CA ARG A 18 -24.74 30.06 -35.47
C ARG A 18 -26.11 29.99 -36.11
N CYS A 19 -26.83 28.85 -36.01
CA CYS A 19 -28.20 28.76 -36.53
C CYS A 19 -29.12 29.87 -35.97
N VAL A 20 -28.94 30.22 -34.67
CA VAL A 20 -29.79 31.28 -34.06
C VAL A 20 -29.30 32.68 -34.38
N VAL A 21 -27.97 32.93 -34.44
CA VAL A 21 -27.40 34.27 -34.54
C VAL A 21 -27.12 34.66 -35.97
N GLU A 22 -26.62 33.77 -36.80
CA GLU A 22 -26.24 34.02 -38.18
C GLU A 22 -27.40 33.68 -39.16
N ASP A 23 -28.02 32.49 -38.97
CA ASP A 23 -29.10 32.02 -39.85
C ASP A 23 -30.50 32.47 -39.39
N ASN A 24 -30.60 33.28 -38.33
CA ASN A 24 -31.86 33.84 -37.79
C ASN A 24 -32.95 32.80 -37.48
N TRP A 25 -32.57 31.58 -37.06
CA TRP A 25 -33.57 30.59 -36.70
C TRP A 25 -34.31 30.97 -35.41
N PRO A 26 -35.63 30.69 -35.33
CA PRO A 26 -36.36 30.79 -34.08
C PRO A 26 -35.73 29.87 -33.02
N LEU A 27 -35.60 30.34 -31.76
CA LEU A 27 -35.00 29.61 -30.65
C LEU A 27 -35.64 28.24 -30.45
N ARG A 28 -36.93 28.10 -30.58
CA ARG A 28 -37.66 26.84 -30.46
C ARG A 28 -37.21 25.83 -31.51
N ARG A 29 -37.13 26.23 -32.76
CA ARG A 29 -36.68 25.37 -33.87
C ARG A 29 -35.23 24.92 -33.69
N ALA A 30 -34.36 25.82 -33.28
CA ALA A 30 -32.98 25.46 -32.96
C ALA A 30 -32.90 24.48 -31.76
N ALA A 31 -33.66 24.72 -30.73
CA ALA A 31 -33.72 23.84 -29.54
C ALA A 31 -34.19 22.43 -29.89
N GLU A 32 -35.22 22.28 -30.70
CA GLU A 32 -35.69 20.96 -31.19
C GLU A 32 -34.65 20.26 -32.03
N ARG A 33 -34.05 20.97 -32.99
CA ARG A 33 -33.00 20.40 -33.88
C ARG A 33 -31.81 19.85 -33.14
N PHE A 34 -31.40 20.48 -32.03
CA PHE A 34 -30.26 20.10 -31.22
C PHE A 34 -30.65 19.35 -29.93
N GLN A 35 -31.92 19.00 -29.77
CA GLN A 35 -32.46 18.25 -28.61
C GLN A 35 -32.12 18.88 -27.26
N VAL A 36 -32.25 20.20 -27.16
CA VAL A 36 -32.02 20.98 -25.93
C VAL A 36 -33.25 21.86 -25.61
N SER A 37 -33.28 22.38 -24.38
CA SER A 37 -34.34 23.34 -24.03
C SER A 37 -34.12 24.67 -24.70
N PRO A 38 -35.21 25.44 -24.99
CA PRO A 38 -35.10 26.80 -25.55
C PRO A 38 -34.21 27.73 -24.72
N THR A 39 -34.27 27.61 -23.39
CA THR A 39 -33.38 28.36 -22.47
C THR A 39 -31.90 28.03 -22.65
N THR A 40 -31.60 26.77 -22.99
CA THR A 40 -30.21 26.32 -23.29
C THR A 40 -29.77 26.91 -24.64
N ALA A 41 -30.65 26.90 -25.65
CA ALA A 41 -30.36 27.50 -26.96
C ALA A 41 -30.11 29.00 -26.83
N GLN A 42 -30.98 29.72 -26.11
CA GLN A 42 -30.81 31.14 -25.82
C GLN A 42 -29.48 31.45 -25.15
N ARG A 43 -29.13 30.71 -24.09
CA ARG A 43 -27.86 30.91 -23.36
C ARG A 43 -26.63 30.74 -24.25
N TRP A 44 -26.63 29.77 -25.17
CA TRP A 44 -25.52 29.59 -26.09
C TRP A 44 -25.48 30.66 -27.19
N ALA A 45 -26.62 31.10 -27.68
CA ALA A 45 -26.71 32.19 -28.62
C ALA A 45 -26.22 33.54 -28.03
N GLU A 46 -26.62 33.85 -26.79
CA GLU A 46 -26.13 35.03 -26.06
C GLU A 46 -24.61 34.97 -25.81
N ARG A 47 -24.09 33.80 -25.41
CA ARG A 47 -22.64 33.64 -25.23
C ARG A 47 -21.86 33.79 -26.55
N TYR A 48 -22.44 33.36 -27.66
CA TYR A 48 -21.84 33.55 -28.98
C TYR A 48 -21.82 35.01 -29.38
N ARG A 49 -22.92 35.75 -29.14
CA ARG A 49 -22.94 37.19 -29.38
C ARG A 49 -21.90 37.97 -28.60
N GLN A 50 -21.64 37.54 -27.33
CA GLN A 50 -20.70 38.24 -26.43
C GLN A 50 -19.25 37.88 -26.67
N PHE A 51 -18.95 36.62 -26.96
CA PHE A 51 -17.58 36.07 -26.94
C PHE A 51 -17.18 35.34 -28.22
N GLY A 52 -18.03 35.29 -29.23
CA GLY A 52 -17.79 34.52 -30.45
C GLY A 52 -17.57 33.03 -30.16
N GLU A 53 -16.77 32.38 -30.98
CA GLU A 53 -16.43 30.95 -30.83
C GLU A 53 -15.76 30.61 -29.51
N ALA A 54 -14.95 31.50 -28.95
CA ALA A 54 -14.32 31.32 -27.64
C ALA A 54 -15.34 31.13 -26.52
N GLY A 55 -16.56 31.68 -26.67
CA GLY A 55 -17.68 31.50 -25.76
C GLY A 55 -18.21 30.07 -25.67
N MET A 56 -17.88 29.17 -26.61
CA MET A 56 -18.39 27.80 -26.66
C MET A 56 -17.64 26.83 -25.71
N SER A 57 -16.50 27.26 -25.21
CA SER A 57 -15.72 26.48 -24.23
C SER A 57 -16.42 26.35 -22.88
N ASP A 58 -16.16 25.27 -22.17
CA ASP A 58 -16.66 25.07 -20.81
C ASP A 58 -16.05 26.11 -19.87
N ARG A 59 -16.88 26.70 -19.02
CA ARG A 59 -16.44 27.53 -17.91
C ARG A 59 -16.35 26.69 -16.66
N SER A 60 -15.45 27.05 -15.76
CA SER A 60 -15.37 26.41 -14.45
C SER A 60 -16.70 26.54 -13.70
N SER A 61 -17.25 25.42 -13.27
CA SER A 61 -18.46 25.39 -12.42
C SER A 61 -18.14 25.71 -10.94
N ARG A 62 -16.86 25.95 -10.62
CA ARG A 62 -16.44 26.26 -9.25
C ARG A 62 -17.00 27.62 -8.82
N PRO A 63 -17.66 27.71 -7.67
CA PRO A 63 -18.15 28.96 -7.13
C PRO A 63 -17.01 29.98 -6.96
N ARG A 64 -17.25 31.23 -7.29
CA ARG A 64 -16.28 32.34 -7.09
C ARG A 64 -16.00 32.58 -5.61
N THR A 65 -17.01 32.39 -4.75
CA THR A 65 -16.92 32.55 -3.31
C THR A 65 -17.32 31.28 -2.62
N SER A 66 -16.69 30.99 -1.49
CA SER A 66 -17.03 29.85 -0.63
C SER A 66 -17.12 30.35 0.83
N PRO A 67 -18.25 30.94 1.23
CA PRO A 67 -18.38 31.59 2.56
C PRO A 67 -18.08 30.66 3.74
N ARG A 68 -18.36 29.35 3.59
CA ARG A 68 -18.10 28.33 4.62
C ARG A 68 -16.70 27.70 4.53
N ARG A 69 -15.81 28.26 3.72
CA ARG A 69 -14.42 27.77 3.66
C ARG A 69 -13.69 28.12 4.96
N THR A 70 -12.89 27.16 5.45
CA THR A 70 -12.01 27.39 6.58
C THR A 70 -11.12 28.62 6.33
N PRO A 71 -11.06 29.59 7.26
CA PRO A 71 -10.22 30.78 7.09
C PRO A 71 -8.75 30.45 6.84
N THR A 72 -8.09 31.19 5.97
CA THR A 72 -6.68 30.97 5.60
C THR A 72 -5.75 30.94 6.79
N ARG A 73 -6.00 31.78 7.83
CA ARG A 73 -5.22 31.75 9.08
C ARG A 73 -5.31 30.40 9.77
N THR A 74 -6.50 29.81 9.82
CA THR A 74 -6.73 28.48 10.43
C THR A 74 -6.10 27.38 9.56
N GLU A 75 -6.23 27.44 8.23
CA GLU A 75 -5.56 26.51 7.32
C GLU A 75 -4.04 26.51 7.55
N ARG A 76 -3.40 27.68 7.62
CA ARG A 76 -1.97 27.82 7.90
C ARG A 76 -1.58 27.23 9.26
N ARG A 77 -2.39 27.42 10.32
CA ARG A 77 -2.14 26.79 11.63
C ARG A 77 -2.19 25.27 11.58
N ILE A 78 -3.19 24.72 10.89
CA ILE A 78 -3.31 23.25 10.67
C ILE A 78 -2.05 22.72 9.98
N ILE A 79 -1.63 23.36 8.88
CA ILE A 79 -0.45 22.96 8.11
C ILE A 79 0.81 23.04 8.98
N LYS A 80 1.00 24.15 9.71
CA LYS A 80 2.14 24.34 10.60
C LYS A 80 2.25 23.23 11.65
N VAL A 81 1.15 22.89 12.32
CA VAL A 81 1.13 21.80 13.30
C VAL A 81 1.41 20.45 12.65
N ARG A 82 0.84 20.19 11.45
CA ARG A 82 1.09 18.97 10.69
C ARG A 82 2.57 18.78 10.35
N VAL A 83 3.20 19.83 9.85
CA VAL A 83 4.61 19.78 9.40
C VAL A 83 5.55 19.66 10.60
N LEU A 84 5.37 20.48 11.64
CA LEU A 84 6.28 20.53 12.80
C LEU A 84 6.11 19.32 13.73
N ARG A 85 4.86 18.94 14.04
CA ARG A 85 4.58 17.88 15.04
C ARG A 85 4.22 16.54 14.43
N ARG A 86 3.99 16.46 13.12
CA ARG A 86 3.58 15.23 12.40
C ARG A 86 2.39 14.55 13.05
N TRP A 87 1.40 15.36 13.46
CA TRP A 87 0.19 14.87 14.10
C TRP A 87 -0.90 14.53 13.08
N GLY A 88 -1.74 13.52 13.43
CA GLY A 88 -2.93 13.17 12.67
C GLY A 88 -4.06 14.18 12.84
N PRO A 89 -5.09 14.11 11.97
CA PRO A 89 -6.21 15.07 11.98
C PRO A 89 -6.90 15.20 13.35
N ALA A 90 -7.10 14.09 14.06
CA ALA A 90 -7.76 14.10 15.37
C ALA A 90 -6.98 14.90 16.43
N ARG A 91 -5.66 14.71 16.53
CA ARG A 91 -4.81 15.45 17.48
C ARG A 91 -4.72 16.94 17.13
N ILE A 92 -4.63 17.26 15.82
CA ILE A 92 -4.61 18.66 15.36
C ILE A 92 -5.96 19.33 15.66
N ALA A 93 -7.06 18.62 15.41
CA ALA A 93 -8.40 19.11 15.68
C ALA A 93 -8.60 19.42 17.17
N HIS A 94 -8.18 18.52 18.04
CA HIS A 94 -8.22 18.73 19.49
C HIS A 94 -7.42 19.99 19.91
N LEU A 95 -6.17 20.13 19.43
CA LEU A 95 -5.31 21.27 19.74
C LEU A 95 -5.89 22.62 19.28
N LEU A 96 -6.57 22.63 18.13
CA LEU A 96 -7.06 23.86 17.49
C LEU A 96 -8.56 24.08 17.71
N HIS A 97 -9.21 23.26 18.52
CA HIS A 97 -10.67 23.27 18.78
C HIS A 97 -11.49 23.22 17.48
N LEU A 98 -11.12 22.29 16.58
CA LEU A 98 -11.75 22.08 15.29
C LEU A 98 -12.34 20.68 15.18
N VAL A 99 -13.20 20.47 14.19
CA VAL A 99 -13.70 19.13 13.85
C VAL A 99 -12.63 18.37 13.05
N PRO A 100 -12.34 17.08 13.38
CA PRO A 100 -11.32 16.27 12.67
C PRO A 100 -11.52 16.21 11.15
N SER A 101 -12.77 16.16 10.68
CA SER A 101 -13.10 16.15 9.25
C SER A 101 -12.72 17.45 8.54
N THR A 102 -12.79 18.59 9.22
CA THR A 102 -12.34 19.88 8.69
C THR A 102 -10.83 19.90 8.53
N VAL A 103 -10.09 19.43 9.54
CA VAL A 103 -8.63 19.29 9.47
C VAL A 103 -8.23 18.34 8.33
N HIS A 104 -8.89 17.18 8.22
CA HIS A 104 -8.63 16.23 7.15
C HIS A 104 -8.83 16.85 5.77
N ARG A 105 -9.96 17.56 5.54
CA ARG A 105 -10.23 18.26 4.26
C ARG A 105 -9.18 19.31 3.93
N VAL A 106 -8.70 20.07 4.91
CA VAL A 106 -7.63 21.05 4.71
C VAL A 106 -6.35 20.33 4.30
N LEU A 107 -5.90 19.29 5.03
CA LEU A 107 -4.68 18.54 4.72
C LEU A 107 -4.74 17.90 3.32
N THR A 108 -5.88 17.34 2.94
CA THR A 108 -6.09 16.76 1.59
C THR A 108 -6.04 17.84 0.52
N ARG A 109 -6.68 18.99 0.73
CA ARG A 109 -6.67 20.12 -0.22
C ARG A 109 -5.26 20.62 -0.52
N PHE A 110 -4.40 20.64 0.48
CA PHE A 110 -3.00 21.04 0.34
C PHE A 110 -2.05 19.88 -0.03
N GLY A 111 -2.58 18.71 -0.39
CA GLY A 111 -1.78 17.56 -0.84
C GLY A 111 -0.82 17.00 0.21
N LEU A 112 -1.09 17.25 1.51
CA LEU A 112 -0.21 16.76 2.57
C LEU A 112 -0.37 15.26 2.75
N ALA A 113 0.72 14.52 2.53
CA ALA A 113 0.78 13.08 2.60
C ALA A 113 0.24 12.53 3.96
N ARG A 114 -0.39 11.36 3.93
CA ARG A 114 -0.80 10.64 5.14
C ARG A 114 0.42 10.30 5.99
N LEU A 115 0.28 10.27 7.31
CA LEU A 115 1.40 9.93 8.22
C LEU A 115 1.96 8.53 7.98
N THR A 116 1.14 7.60 7.46
CA THR A 116 1.57 6.26 7.06
C THR A 116 2.53 6.26 5.87
N HIS A 117 2.55 7.36 5.11
CA HIS A 117 3.44 7.54 3.97
C HIS A 117 4.67 8.41 4.30
N LEU A 118 4.84 8.77 5.55
CA LEU A 118 5.97 9.59 6.00
C LEU A 118 6.85 8.80 6.97
N ASP A 119 8.15 8.87 6.75
CA ASP A 119 9.12 8.52 7.78
C ASP A 119 8.98 9.49 8.95
N ARG A 120 8.64 8.97 10.11
CA ARG A 120 8.38 9.78 11.31
C ARG A 120 9.62 10.55 11.79
N ALA A 121 10.80 9.98 11.63
CA ALA A 121 12.03 10.60 12.07
C ALA A 121 12.42 11.77 11.17
N THR A 122 12.40 11.62 9.86
CA THR A 122 12.87 12.61 8.90
C THR A 122 11.75 13.47 8.31
N GLY A 123 10.49 13.02 8.33
CA GLY A 123 9.36 13.67 7.66
C GLY A 123 9.37 13.51 6.13
N ARG A 124 10.27 12.72 5.58
CA ARG A 124 10.34 12.46 4.15
C ARG A 124 9.24 11.48 3.74
N VAL A 125 8.72 11.64 2.53
CA VAL A 125 7.76 10.69 1.96
C VAL A 125 8.47 9.35 1.75
N ILE A 126 7.90 8.29 2.29
CA ILE A 126 8.38 6.93 2.04
C ILE A 126 7.98 6.61 0.60
N ARG A 127 8.96 6.54 -0.27
CA ARG A 127 8.75 6.03 -1.63
C ARG A 127 8.67 4.52 -1.54
N ARG A 128 7.49 3.97 -1.77
CA ARG A 128 7.34 2.55 -2.04
C ARG A 128 7.79 2.35 -3.47
N TYR A 129 8.87 1.64 -3.66
CA TYR A 129 9.28 1.15 -4.98
C TYR A 129 9.05 -0.36 -5.00
N GLU A 130 8.54 -0.83 -6.08
CA GLU A 130 8.48 -2.25 -6.41
C GLU A 130 9.54 -2.52 -7.45
N ARG A 131 10.16 -3.69 -7.37
CA ARG A 131 11.11 -4.12 -8.38
C ARG A 131 10.35 -4.48 -9.65
N GLU A 132 11.00 -4.32 -10.79
CA GLU A 132 10.34 -4.50 -12.10
C GLU A 132 10.20 -5.99 -12.45
N ARG A 133 11.09 -6.83 -11.93
CA ARG A 133 11.15 -8.26 -12.26
C ARG A 133 11.25 -9.13 -11.00
N PRO A 134 10.67 -10.37 -11.05
CA PRO A 134 10.90 -11.36 -10.01
C PRO A 134 12.40 -11.70 -9.87
N GLY A 135 12.86 -11.91 -8.63
CA GLY A 135 14.26 -12.23 -8.32
C GLY A 135 15.20 -11.04 -8.24
N GLU A 136 14.80 -9.87 -8.71
CA GLU A 136 15.64 -8.67 -8.61
C GLU A 136 15.99 -8.31 -7.15
N LEU A 137 15.09 -8.62 -6.21
CA LEU A 137 15.31 -8.45 -4.78
C LEU A 137 14.47 -9.43 -3.97
N VAL A 138 15.12 -10.25 -3.15
CA VAL A 138 14.47 -11.12 -2.17
C VAL A 138 14.74 -10.61 -0.76
N HIS A 139 13.68 -10.40 0.00
CA HIS A 139 13.76 -10.01 1.41
C HIS A 139 13.86 -11.25 2.29
N VAL A 140 14.83 -11.31 3.19
CA VAL A 140 15.00 -12.42 4.12
C VAL A 140 14.98 -11.90 5.56
N ASP A 141 14.22 -12.59 6.42
CA ASP A 141 14.06 -12.23 7.83
C ASP A 141 13.69 -13.45 8.68
N ILE A 142 13.93 -13.35 9.98
CA ILE A 142 13.62 -14.39 10.96
C ILE A 142 12.63 -13.86 11.99
N LYS A 143 11.48 -14.51 12.10
CA LYS A 143 10.46 -14.18 13.08
C LYS A 143 10.47 -15.16 14.24
N LYS A 144 10.80 -14.69 15.45
CA LYS A 144 10.75 -15.45 16.66
C LYS A 144 9.31 -15.63 17.16
N LEU A 145 8.89 -16.86 17.39
CA LEU A 145 7.56 -17.26 17.86
C LEU A 145 7.69 -18.01 19.18
N GLY A 146 6.93 -17.61 20.20
CA GLY A 146 6.82 -18.42 21.42
C GLY A 146 6.15 -19.77 21.12
N ASN A 147 6.73 -20.86 21.61
CA ASN A 147 6.14 -22.18 21.46
C ASN A 147 4.86 -22.33 22.30
N ILE A 148 4.00 -23.24 21.90
CA ILE A 148 2.76 -23.57 22.58
C ILE A 148 3.02 -24.81 23.44
N PRO A 149 2.82 -24.74 24.76
CA PRO A 149 2.99 -25.90 25.65
C PRO A 149 1.95 -26.98 25.38
N ASP A 150 2.28 -28.22 25.66
CA ASP A 150 1.32 -29.32 25.55
C ASP A 150 0.12 -29.10 26.49
N GLY A 151 -1.06 -29.33 25.95
CA GLY A 151 -2.33 -28.99 26.56
C GLY A 151 -2.78 -27.53 26.32
N GLY A 152 -1.98 -26.73 25.60
CA GLY A 152 -2.31 -25.35 25.20
C GLY A 152 -1.73 -24.27 26.11
N GLY A 153 -1.70 -23.06 25.58
CA GLY A 153 -1.27 -21.83 26.28
C GLY A 153 -2.46 -21.08 26.92
N HIS A 154 -2.22 -19.81 27.25
CA HIS A 154 -3.21 -18.97 27.95
C HIS A 154 -4.57 -18.80 27.22
N LYS A 155 -4.62 -18.98 25.91
CA LYS A 155 -5.87 -18.96 25.13
C LYS A 155 -6.75 -20.20 25.33
N VAL A 156 -6.14 -21.31 25.74
CA VAL A 156 -6.84 -22.59 26.01
C VAL A 156 -7.07 -22.78 27.51
N LEU A 157 -6.03 -22.53 28.33
CA LEU A 157 -6.02 -22.84 29.76
C LEU A 157 -6.37 -21.63 30.66
N GLY A 158 -6.55 -20.44 30.07
CA GLY A 158 -6.69 -19.21 30.84
C GLY A 158 -5.32 -18.61 31.27
N ARG A 159 -5.35 -17.35 31.78
CA ARG A 159 -4.13 -16.58 32.02
C ARG A 159 -3.22 -17.15 33.10
N GLN A 160 -3.77 -17.66 34.20
CA GLN A 160 -2.99 -18.18 35.34
C GLN A 160 -2.27 -19.48 34.97
N ALA A 161 -3.01 -20.51 34.55
CA ALA A 161 -2.47 -21.79 34.15
C ALA A 161 -1.54 -21.70 32.93
N GLY A 162 -1.85 -20.84 31.96
CA GLY A 162 -1.02 -20.61 30.79
C GLY A 162 0.32 -19.92 31.09
N ARG A 163 0.39 -19.06 32.14
CA ARG A 163 1.64 -18.43 32.57
C ARG A 163 2.60 -19.46 33.24
N ALA A 164 2.10 -20.32 34.07
CA ALA A 164 2.91 -21.32 34.76
C ALA A 164 3.61 -22.28 33.76
N LYS A 165 2.93 -22.65 32.67
CA LYS A 165 3.49 -23.52 31.62
C LYS A 165 4.43 -22.82 30.63
N ARG A 166 4.37 -21.51 30.50
CA ARG A 166 5.12 -20.76 29.48
C ARG A 166 6.63 -20.71 29.69
N SER A 167 7.11 -20.82 30.93
CA SER A 167 8.54 -20.67 31.25
C SER A 167 9.43 -21.80 30.73
N SER A 168 8.85 -22.95 30.32
CA SER A 168 9.59 -24.16 29.93
C SER A 168 9.63 -24.46 28.43
N VAL A 169 8.94 -23.70 27.58
CA VAL A 169 8.61 -24.19 26.22
C VAL A 169 9.47 -23.61 25.10
N GLY A 170 10.28 -22.60 25.38
CA GLY A 170 11.21 -22.02 24.41
C GLY A 170 10.53 -21.28 23.20
N TYR A 171 11.25 -21.24 22.10
CA TYR A 171 10.84 -20.51 20.90
C TYR A 171 11.06 -21.34 19.65
N SER A 172 10.24 -21.06 18.64
CA SER A 172 10.46 -21.44 17.24
C SER A 172 10.87 -20.21 16.45
N TYR A 173 11.61 -20.40 15.37
CA TYR A 173 12.13 -19.36 14.51
C TYR A 173 11.60 -19.59 13.10
N LEU A 174 10.73 -18.69 12.63
CA LEU A 174 10.21 -18.71 11.27
C LEU A 174 11.18 -17.97 10.37
N HIS A 175 11.99 -18.70 9.61
CA HIS A 175 12.84 -18.15 8.58
C HIS A 175 12.01 -17.95 7.32
N THR A 176 12.10 -16.78 6.71
CA THR A 176 11.25 -16.39 5.56
C THR A 176 12.07 -15.67 4.52
N ALA A 177 11.88 -16.04 3.25
CA ALA A 177 12.37 -15.34 2.08
C ALA A 177 11.17 -14.96 1.20
N VAL A 178 11.04 -13.67 0.83
CA VAL A 178 9.92 -13.14 0.04
C VAL A 178 10.47 -12.36 -1.14
N ASP A 179 10.07 -12.72 -2.35
CA ASP A 179 10.40 -11.94 -3.54
C ASP A 179 9.66 -10.59 -3.55
N ASP A 180 10.39 -9.53 -3.87
CA ASP A 180 9.87 -8.15 -3.83
C ASP A 180 8.77 -7.90 -4.86
N HIS A 181 8.87 -8.49 -6.03
CA HIS A 181 7.94 -8.30 -7.14
C HIS A 181 6.76 -9.26 -7.07
N SER A 182 7.01 -10.57 -7.12
CA SER A 182 5.95 -11.59 -7.20
C SER A 182 5.23 -11.83 -5.88
N ARG A 183 5.84 -11.46 -4.74
CA ARG A 183 5.38 -11.79 -3.38
C ARG A 183 5.44 -13.27 -3.05
N LEU A 184 6.00 -14.09 -3.92
CA LEU A 184 6.22 -15.49 -3.66
C LEU A 184 7.11 -15.64 -2.41
N ALA A 185 6.70 -16.50 -1.50
CA ALA A 185 7.36 -16.67 -0.21
C ALA A 185 7.82 -18.12 -0.01
N TYR A 186 9.03 -18.27 0.46
CA TYR A 186 9.53 -19.53 1.01
C TYR A 186 9.75 -19.37 2.51
N SER A 187 9.25 -20.29 3.31
CA SER A 187 9.36 -20.19 4.77
C SER A 187 9.51 -21.55 5.43
N GLU A 188 10.34 -21.62 6.46
CA GLU A 188 10.58 -22.79 7.28
C GLU A 188 10.57 -22.47 8.77
N ILE A 189 10.16 -23.43 9.60
CA ILE A 189 10.17 -23.31 11.06
C ILE A 189 11.35 -24.07 11.62
N HIS A 190 12.30 -23.35 12.22
CA HIS A 190 13.51 -23.89 12.86
C HIS A 190 13.49 -23.74 14.38
N THR A 191 14.44 -24.37 15.03
CA THR A 191 14.63 -24.33 16.49
C THR A 191 15.57 -23.21 16.92
N ASP A 192 16.30 -22.61 15.99
CA ASP A 192 17.27 -21.55 16.26
C ASP A 192 17.41 -20.56 15.08
N GLU A 193 18.20 -19.51 15.30
CA GLU A 193 18.57 -18.48 14.33
C GLU A 193 20.09 -18.44 14.08
N LYS A 194 20.76 -19.59 14.22
CA LYS A 194 22.20 -19.69 14.03
C LYS A 194 22.59 -19.48 12.56
N LYS A 195 23.86 -19.14 12.34
CA LYS A 195 24.40 -18.88 11.00
C LYS A 195 24.28 -20.09 10.06
N GLU A 196 24.53 -21.29 10.59
CA GLU A 196 24.44 -22.54 9.85
C GLU A 196 23.00 -22.82 9.40
N THR A 197 22.04 -22.60 10.30
CA THR A 197 20.62 -22.76 10.02
C THR A 197 20.13 -21.75 9.00
N ALA A 198 20.52 -20.47 9.14
CA ALA A 198 20.16 -19.44 8.19
C ALA A 198 20.76 -19.69 6.79
N THR A 199 22.01 -20.15 6.71
CA THR A 199 22.69 -20.46 5.46
C THR A 199 22.03 -21.66 4.76
N SER A 200 21.76 -22.73 5.50
CA SER A 200 21.10 -23.91 4.95
C SER A 200 19.65 -23.63 4.52
N PHE A 201 18.92 -22.80 5.28
CA PHE A 201 17.61 -22.28 4.86
C PHE A 201 17.71 -21.54 3.54
N TRP A 202 18.69 -20.62 3.38
CA TRP A 202 18.84 -19.85 2.16
C TRP A 202 19.11 -20.73 0.94
N THR A 203 19.97 -21.75 1.07
CA THR A 203 20.24 -22.70 -0.03
C THR A 203 18.96 -23.37 -0.54
N ARG A 204 18.06 -23.79 0.38
CA ARG A 204 16.77 -24.36 0.00
C ARG A 204 15.81 -23.30 -0.58
N ALA A 205 15.78 -22.09 -0.02
CA ALA A 205 14.99 -20.99 -0.53
C ALA A 205 15.41 -20.63 -1.97
N GLN A 206 16.70 -20.55 -2.24
CA GLN A 206 17.23 -20.29 -3.58
C GLN A 206 16.80 -21.38 -4.57
N ALA A 207 16.93 -22.66 -4.19
CA ALA A 207 16.46 -23.78 -5.01
C ALA A 207 14.95 -23.68 -5.31
N PHE A 208 14.14 -23.33 -4.30
CA PHE A 208 12.71 -23.10 -4.47
C PHE A 208 12.41 -21.99 -5.48
N PHE A 209 13.06 -20.83 -5.41
CA PHE A 209 12.87 -19.75 -6.36
C PHE A 209 13.31 -20.16 -7.77
N THR A 210 14.41 -20.87 -7.91
CA THR A 210 14.87 -21.39 -9.20
C THR A 210 13.88 -22.40 -9.81
N GLN A 211 13.26 -23.24 -8.99
CA GLN A 211 12.25 -24.23 -9.42
C GLN A 211 10.86 -23.66 -9.61
N ALA A 212 10.57 -22.47 -9.12
CA ALA A 212 9.26 -21.81 -9.24
C ALA A 212 8.88 -21.43 -10.69
N GLN A 213 9.55 -22.02 -11.69
CA GLN A 213 9.34 -21.83 -13.12
C GLN A 213 7.89 -22.01 -13.59
N ALA A 214 7.13 -22.91 -12.94
CA ALA A 214 5.83 -23.33 -13.44
C ALA A 214 4.70 -22.29 -13.32
N PHE A 215 4.87 -21.19 -12.58
CA PHE A 215 3.80 -20.27 -12.23
C PHE A 215 3.89 -18.88 -12.88
N PHE A 216 5.06 -18.40 -13.29
CA PHE A 216 5.20 -16.98 -13.66
C PHE A 216 5.73 -16.73 -15.07
N THR A 217 6.55 -17.57 -15.62
CA THR A 217 7.03 -17.55 -17.02
C THR A 217 7.88 -18.82 -17.26
N GLN A 218 8.20 -19.15 -18.50
CA GLN A 218 9.04 -20.31 -18.87
C GLN A 218 10.50 -20.26 -18.34
N ALA A 219 10.88 -19.20 -17.61
CA ALA A 219 12.19 -19.04 -16.97
C ALA A 219 12.03 -18.89 -15.45
N GLY A 220 12.76 -19.67 -14.67
CA GLY A 220 12.76 -19.59 -13.21
C GLY A 220 13.18 -18.22 -12.68
N ILE A 221 12.90 -17.99 -11.39
CA ILE A 221 13.29 -16.76 -10.72
C ILE A 221 14.79 -16.84 -10.37
N THR A 222 15.63 -16.12 -11.12
CA THR A 222 17.05 -15.96 -10.77
C THR A 222 17.17 -14.83 -9.74
N VAL A 223 17.67 -15.15 -8.54
CA VAL A 223 17.84 -14.17 -7.50
C VAL A 223 19.12 -13.36 -7.72
N GLU A 224 18.97 -12.05 -7.91
CA GLU A 224 20.09 -11.13 -8.11
C GLU A 224 20.61 -10.53 -6.79
N ARG A 225 19.68 -10.21 -5.88
CA ARG A 225 19.99 -9.51 -4.62
C ARG A 225 19.16 -10.04 -3.46
N VAL A 226 19.77 -10.05 -2.28
CA VAL A 226 19.14 -10.41 -1.02
C VAL A 226 19.23 -9.24 -0.05
N LEU A 227 18.11 -8.86 0.55
CA LEU A 227 18.05 -7.85 1.60
C LEU A 227 17.72 -8.51 2.93
N THR A 228 18.58 -8.29 3.92
CA THR A 228 18.39 -8.76 5.30
C THR A 228 18.42 -7.58 6.28
N ASP A 229 18.04 -7.84 7.50
CA ASP A 229 18.38 -6.97 8.62
C ASP A 229 19.88 -7.09 9.00
N ASN A 230 20.27 -6.57 10.17
CA ASN A 230 21.63 -6.65 10.70
C ASN A 230 21.79 -7.78 11.72
N GLY A 231 20.96 -8.82 11.69
CA GLY A 231 21.05 -9.99 12.54
C GLY A 231 22.43 -10.67 12.48
N ALA A 232 22.86 -11.28 13.59
CA ALA A 232 24.20 -11.85 13.68
C ALA A 232 24.44 -12.97 12.65
N CYS A 233 23.42 -13.79 12.36
CA CYS A 233 23.48 -14.85 11.35
C CYS A 233 23.79 -14.30 9.94
N TYR A 234 23.21 -13.18 9.56
CA TYR A 234 23.40 -12.53 8.26
C TYR A 234 24.72 -11.75 8.14
N ARG A 235 25.42 -11.55 9.25
CA ARG A 235 26.75 -10.91 9.27
C ARG A 235 27.89 -11.93 9.23
N SER A 236 27.58 -13.22 9.28
CA SER A 236 28.56 -14.30 9.29
C SER A 236 29.31 -14.41 7.95
N HIS A 237 30.50 -15.00 8.01
CA HIS A 237 31.26 -15.34 6.80
C HIS A 237 30.52 -16.39 5.97
N ASP A 238 29.95 -17.41 6.61
CA ASP A 238 29.21 -18.49 5.95
C ASP A 238 28.07 -17.96 5.07
N TRP A 239 27.28 -17.00 5.61
CA TRP A 239 26.22 -16.34 4.85
C TRP A 239 26.74 -15.57 3.66
N ARG A 240 27.77 -14.75 3.86
CA ARG A 240 28.40 -13.97 2.79
C ARG A 240 28.96 -14.86 1.70
N ASP A 241 29.69 -15.91 2.07
CA ASP A 241 30.39 -16.77 1.13
C ASP A 241 29.39 -17.61 0.32
N THR A 242 28.28 -18.05 0.95
CA THR A 242 27.17 -18.73 0.25
C THR A 242 26.51 -17.83 -0.80
N LEU A 243 26.22 -16.57 -0.49
CA LEU A 243 25.65 -15.63 -1.46
C LEU A 243 26.64 -15.32 -2.58
N ALA A 244 27.91 -15.10 -2.24
CA ALA A 244 28.97 -14.81 -3.21
C ALA A 244 29.18 -15.97 -4.19
N ALA A 245 29.19 -17.21 -3.72
CA ALA A 245 29.30 -18.42 -4.55
C ALA A 245 28.13 -18.52 -5.56
N ALA A 246 26.96 -18.01 -5.21
CA ALA A 246 25.79 -17.96 -6.09
C ALA A 246 25.71 -16.69 -6.96
N GLY A 247 26.69 -15.78 -6.89
CA GLY A 247 26.68 -14.51 -7.62
C GLY A 247 25.64 -13.51 -7.11
N ILE A 248 25.12 -13.68 -5.89
CA ILE A 248 24.03 -12.89 -5.32
C ILE A 248 24.59 -11.71 -4.50
N THR A 249 24.13 -10.50 -4.78
CA THR A 249 24.53 -9.32 -4.03
C THR A 249 23.78 -9.25 -2.69
N HIS A 250 24.53 -9.22 -1.57
CA HIS A 250 23.97 -9.02 -0.25
C HIS A 250 23.78 -7.54 0.08
N GLN A 251 22.58 -7.15 0.43
CA GLN A 251 22.25 -5.83 0.96
C GLN A 251 21.75 -5.96 2.39
N ARG A 252 22.12 -5.02 3.25
CA ARG A 252 21.63 -4.94 4.63
C ARG A 252 20.85 -3.66 4.86
N THR A 253 19.82 -3.72 5.68
CA THR A 253 19.08 -2.53 6.09
C THR A 253 19.99 -1.56 6.80
N ARG A 254 19.83 -0.26 6.52
CA ARG A 254 20.57 0.79 7.24
C ARG A 254 20.07 0.85 8.69
N PRO A 255 20.96 1.00 9.68
CA PRO A 255 20.56 1.21 11.06
C PRO A 255 19.54 2.35 11.17
N TYR A 256 18.56 2.17 12.04
CA TYR A 256 17.47 3.15 12.29
C TYR A 256 16.60 3.49 11.06
N ARG A 257 16.60 2.66 10.00
CA ARG A 257 15.72 2.80 8.83
C ARG A 257 14.88 1.55 8.60
N PRO A 258 13.91 1.25 9.49
CA PRO A 258 13.04 0.07 9.39
C PRO A 258 12.28 -0.06 8.05
N PRO A 259 11.91 1.04 7.32
CA PRO A 259 11.11 0.89 6.10
C PRO A 259 11.75 0.07 4.98
N ALA A 260 13.07 -0.17 5.03
CA ALA A 260 13.75 -0.92 3.98
C ALA A 260 13.33 -2.40 3.93
N ASN A 261 13.02 -3.02 5.07
CA ASN A 261 12.58 -4.43 5.17
C ASN A 261 11.05 -4.58 5.38
N GLY A 262 10.30 -3.49 5.13
CA GLY A 262 8.87 -3.43 5.42
C GLY A 262 8.03 -4.47 4.69
N LYS A 263 8.51 -5.07 3.59
CA LYS A 263 7.76 -6.09 2.84
C LYS A 263 7.74 -7.44 3.57
N VAL A 264 8.88 -7.90 4.08
CA VAL A 264 8.93 -9.14 4.86
C VAL A 264 8.32 -8.94 6.25
N GLU A 265 8.48 -7.75 6.86
CA GLU A 265 7.78 -7.42 8.11
C GLU A 265 6.25 -7.42 7.93
N HIS A 266 5.75 -6.90 6.80
CA HIS A 266 4.34 -6.98 6.46
C HIS A 266 3.90 -8.42 6.18
N PHE A 267 4.74 -9.19 5.48
CA PHE A 267 4.49 -10.61 5.28
C PHE A 267 4.40 -11.33 6.64
N HIS A 268 5.29 -11.07 7.60
CA HIS A 268 5.27 -11.70 8.92
C HIS A 268 3.98 -11.44 9.72
N ARG A 269 3.29 -10.35 9.49
CA ARG A 269 1.95 -10.12 10.08
C ARG A 269 0.94 -11.15 9.60
N THR A 270 0.99 -11.48 8.34
CA THR A 270 0.06 -12.41 7.71
C THR A 270 0.08 -13.80 8.33
N PRO A 271 1.25 -14.52 8.45
CA PRO A 271 1.29 -15.81 9.14
C PRO A 271 0.95 -15.70 10.63
N LEU A 272 1.18 -14.57 11.27
CA LEU A 272 0.77 -14.40 12.67
C LEU A 272 -0.75 -14.35 12.80
N ASP A 273 -1.43 -13.59 11.95
CA ASP A 273 -2.87 -13.37 12.03
C ASP A 273 -3.67 -14.54 11.44
N GLU A 274 -3.20 -15.15 10.35
CA GLU A 274 -3.95 -16.14 9.58
C GLU A 274 -3.59 -17.60 9.91
N TRP A 275 -2.42 -17.85 10.54
CA TRP A 275 -1.97 -19.17 10.91
C TRP A 275 -1.60 -19.27 12.40
N ALA A 276 -0.51 -18.60 12.83
CA ALA A 276 0.09 -18.83 14.14
C ALA A 276 -0.85 -18.53 15.33
N TYR A 277 -1.70 -17.51 15.18
CA TYR A 277 -2.65 -17.04 16.20
C TYR A 277 -4.11 -17.01 15.72
N ALA A 278 -4.40 -17.55 14.54
CA ALA A 278 -5.74 -17.59 13.96
C ALA A 278 -6.72 -18.37 14.86
N ARG A 279 -6.24 -19.47 15.44
CA ARG A 279 -7.01 -20.30 16.38
C ARG A 279 -6.16 -20.72 17.59
N PRO A 280 -6.78 -21.01 18.74
CA PRO A 280 -6.09 -21.61 19.85
C PRO A 280 -5.63 -23.04 19.50
N CYS A 281 -4.33 -23.32 19.59
CA CYS A 281 -3.77 -24.66 19.42
C CYS A 281 -3.43 -25.28 20.77
N ARG A 282 -3.53 -26.60 20.89
CA ARG A 282 -3.23 -27.37 22.11
C ARG A 282 -1.76 -27.76 22.25
N SER A 283 -0.98 -27.65 21.14
CA SER A 283 0.45 -27.92 21.15
C SER A 283 1.16 -27.17 20.03
N GLU A 284 2.49 -27.09 20.11
CA GLU A 284 3.31 -26.57 19.04
C GLU A 284 3.27 -27.45 17.79
N ALA A 285 3.17 -28.76 17.95
CA ALA A 285 3.02 -29.72 16.85
C ALA A 285 1.74 -29.45 16.04
N GLU A 286 0.61 -29.24 16.72
CA GLU A 286 -0.66 -28.87 16.08
C GLU A 286 -0.56 -27.57 15.28
N ARG A 287 0.11 -26.54 15.83
CA ARG A 287 0.34 -25.29 15.11
C ARG A 287 1.18 -25.49 13.86
N ARG A 288 2.29 -26.25 13.96
CA ARG A 288 3.21 -26.52 12.83
C ARG A 288 2.53 -27.33 11.72
N GLN A 289 1.66 -28.25 12.04
CA GLN A 289 0.95 -29.09 11.08
C GLN A 289 0.14 -28.24 10.06
N GLY A 290 -0.44 -27.14 10.50
CA GLY A 290 -1.20 -26.24 9.61
C GLY A 290 -0.35 -25.32 8.73
N PHE A 291 0.97 -25.23 8.96
CA PHE A 291 1.82 -24.25 8.29
C PHE A 291 2.00 -24.51 6.78
N PRO A 292 2.30 -25.73 6.30
CA PRO A 292 2.50 -26.00 4.87
C PRO A 292 1.26 -25.66 4.03
N GLN A 293 0.07 -26.03 4.51
CA GLN A 293 -1.19 -25.73 3.83
C GLN A 293 -1.46 -24.22 3.76
N TRP A 294 -1.17 -23.51 4.85
CA TRP A 294 -1.30 -22.06 4.89
C TRP A 294 -0.34 -21.39 3.90
N LEU A 295 0.93 -21.79 3.86
CA LEU A 295 1.94 -21.24 2.96
C LEU A 295 1.59 -21.50 1.49
N HIS A 296 1.11 -22.69 1.17
CA HIS A 296 0.59 -23.04 -0.16
C HIS A 296 -0.55 -22.10 -0.56
N THR A 297 -1.53 -21.93 0.30
CA THR A 297 -2.67 -21.01 0.05
C THR A 297 -2.19 -19.56 -0.15
N CYS A 298 -1.23 -19.12 0.65
CA CYS A 298 -0.65 -17.78 0.55
C CYS A 298 0.03 -17.55 -0.81
N ASN A 299 0.77 -18.53 -1.31
CA ASN A 299 1.53 -18.43 -2.56
C ASN A 299 0.65 -18.56 -3.81
N HIS A 300 -0.41 -19.39 -3.78
CA HIS A 300 -1.12 -19.80 -4.99
C HIS A 300 -2.56 -19.33 -5.09
N HIS A 301 -3.21 -19.03 -3.95
CA HIS A 301 -4.64 -18.73 -3.92
C HIS A 301 -4.97 -17.34 -3.36
N ARG A 302 -3.98 -16.60 -2.89
CA ARG A 302 -4.18 -15.26 -2.38
C ARG A 302 -4.05 -14.23 -3.49
N GLY A 303 -5.15 -13.58 -3.84
CA GLY A 303 -5.11 -12.38 -4.68
C GLY A 303 -4.32 -11.28 -3.96
N THR A 304 -3.13 -10.97 -4.44
CA THR A 304 -2.39 -9.79 -3.96
C THR A 304 -3.11 -8.55 -4.46
N PRO A 305 -3.61 -7.66 -3.60
CA PRO A 305 -4.06 -6.35 -4.07
C PRO A 305 -2.84 -5.62 -4.67
N ARG A 306 -2.94 -5.29 -5.93
CA ARG A 306 -2.00 -4.42 -6.65
C ARG A 306 -2.04 -3.00 -6.10
#